data_3af80f3c727943fcdd3f50d991c712b0
#
_entry.id   3af80f3c727943fcdd3f50d991c712b0
#
_cell.length_a   1.000
_cell.length_b   1.000
_cell.length_c   1.000
_cell.angle_alpha   90.00
_cell.angle_beta   90.00
_cell.angle_gamma   90.00
#
_symmetry.space_group_name_H-M   'P 1'
#
loop_
_entity.id
_entity.type
_entity.pdbx_description
1 polymer ?
#
loop_
_entity_poly.entity_id
_entity_poly.type
_entity_poly.pdbx_seq_one_letter_code
_entity_poly.pdbx_strand_id
1 'polypeptide(L)'
;MNNKRYDRFYPGKVWLDTEGKRIQAHGGSIIYTNGKYYLYGENKEKTLPGSEVWHWGVRLYSSDDLYNWTDEGIIFKPSHDEKSPVHFSQYLDRPHIIFNEKTGKYVMWIKVMKKEKMCDQIIVVAVADNITDEFKMISAKTILGLSSGDFDLTVDAETKRAYIYFDKVHDYKTNCGDYTRQHTHIVCAPLNDDYTDVLGTYTEHLETRGGTYGREAPSFFERNGKKYLFTSATTGYFPNPTECAVCDTYDGEWKNIGTVHINDTENTSFRSQISSVFKHPFKKDLYIAVADRWLVNLPDNFPDNFYDILRSRDDPDRVQLMPNEEIDKIMECNKPCNRNTSIADYVYLPIEFDGDKPVIKWHGEWKIEDYE
;
A
#
# COMPACT_ATOMS: atom_id res chain seq x y z
N MET A 1 -17.78 -0.75 28.58
CA MET A 1 -18.02 -2.14 28.11
C MET A 1 -17.41 -2.19 26.72
N ASN A 2 -16.35 -2.99 26.51
CA ASN A 2 -15.81 -3.18 25.16
C ASN A 2 -16.86 -3.89 24.32
N ASN A 3 -17.48 -3.18 23.38
CA ASN A 3 -18.39 -3.76 22.41
C ASN A 3 -17.56 -4.56 21.39
N LYS A 4 -17.17 -5.79 21.77
CA LYS A 4 -16.57 -6.72 20.80
C LYS A 4 -17.62 -7.04 19.74
N ARG A 5 -17.38 -6.57 18.52
CA ARG A 5 -18.26 -6.75 17.38
C ARG A 5 -17.86 -7.95 16.53
N TYR A 6 -16.53 -8.24 16.49
CA TYR A 6 -15.95 -9.28 15.66
C TYR A 6 -15.13 -10.25 16.50
N ASP A 7 -15.10 -11.52 16.09
CA ASP A 7 -14.28 -12.60 16.63
C ASP A 7 -13.40 -13.25 15.55
N ARG A 8 -13.36 -12.65 14.36
CA ARG A 8 -12.63 -13.10 13.17
C ARG A 8 -12.54 -12.02 12.11
N PHE A 9 -11.69 -12.23 11.12
CA PHE A 9 -11.67 -11.43 9.91
C PHE A 9 -12.75 -11.85 8.91
N TYR A 10 -13.32 -10.87 8.22
CA TYR A 10 -14.25 -11.02 7.10
C TYR A 10 -13.73 -10.27 5.87
N PRO A 11 -12.76 -10.83 5.11
CA PRO A 11 -12.14 -10.15 3.99
C PRO A 11 -13.15 -9.65 2.95
N GLY A 12 -13.00 -8.40 2.50
CA GLY A 12 -13.87 -7.78 1.52
C GLY A 12 -15.28 -7.45 2.02
N LYS A 13 -15.49 -7.43 3.33
CA LYS A 13 -16.72 -6.93 3.97
C LYS A 13 -16.45 -5.61 4.66
N VAL A 14 -17.50 -4.82 4.81
CA VAL A 14 -17.44 -3.56 5.56
C VAL A 14 -16.94 -3.83 6.98
N TRP A 15 -15.84 -3.18 7.33
CA TRP A 15 -15.27 -3.29 8.67
C TRP A 15 -15.61 -2.04 9.47
N LEU A 16 -16.28 -2.24 10.60
CA LEU A 16 -16.72 -1.15 11.49
C LEU A 16 -15.87 -1.16 12.75
N ASP A 17 -15.60 0.02 13.27
CA ASP A 17 -14.95 0.20 14.57
C ASP A 17 -15.88 -0.15 15.74
N THR A 18 -15.39 -0.01 16.97
CA THR A 18 -16.15 -0.31 18.18
C THR A 18 -17.36 0.61 18.39
N GLU A 19 -17.40 1.78 17.73
CA GLU A 19 -18.55 2.69 17.74
C GLU A 19 -19.53 2.43 16.58
N GLY A 20 -19.18 1.55 15.63
CA GLY A 20 -20.01 1.21 14.48
C GLY A 20 -19.82 2.12 13.26
N LYS A 21 -18.71 2.86 13.20
CA LYS A 21 -18.32 3.65 12.05
C LYS A 21 -17.40 2.82 11.15
N ARG A 22 -17.41 3.08 9.83
CA ARG A 22 -16.47 2.45 8.89
C ARG A 22 -15.05 2.84 9.24
N ILE A 23 -14.15 1.85 9.31
CA ILE A 23 -12.72 2.10 9.47
C ILE A 23 -12.19 2.83 8.23
N GLN A 24 -11.34 3.82 8.47
CA GLN A 24 -10.75 4.71 7.46
C GLN A 24 -9.23 4.81 7.65
N ALA A 25 -8.53 3.72 7.35
CA ALA A 25 -7.08 3.61 7.45
C ALA A 25 -6.53 2.82 6.26
N HIS A 26 -6.61 3.42 5.07
CA HIS A 26 -6.29 2.78 3.80
C HIS A 26 -4.81 2.96 3.41
N GLY A 27 -4.28 2.08 2.58
CA GLY A 27 -2.91 2.17 2.06
C GLY A 27 -1.80 2.17 3.13
N GLY A 28 -2.14 1.82 4.36
CA GLY A 28 -1.24 1.85 5.51
C GLY A 28 -0.79 0.48 5.98
N SER A 29 -0.55 0.36 7.28
CA SER A 29 -0.05 -0.87 7.90
C SER A 29 -0.53 -1.02 9.34
N ILE A 30 -0.10 -2.11 9.97
CA ILE A 30 -0.29 -2.41 11.39
C ILE A 30 1.08 -2.41 12.08
N ILE A 31 1.15 -1.81 13.26
CA ILE A 31 2.29 -1.89 14.16
C ILE A 31 1.85 -2.43 15.53
N TYR A 32 2.64 -3.33 16.13
CA TYR A 32 2.45 -3.74 17.51
C TYR A 32 3.47 -3.03 18.39
N THR A 33 2.98 -2.22 19.30
CA THR A 33 3.83 -1.47 20.23
C THR A 33 3.07 -1.20 21.55
N ASN A 34 3.78 -1.08 22.66
CA ASN A 34 3.20 -0.78 23.98
C ASN A 34 2.04 -1.73 24.37
N GLY A 35 2.12 -3.00 23.96
CA GLY A 35 1.12 -4.01 24.31
C GLY A 35 -0.18 -3.96 23.50
N LYS A 36 -0.26 -3.14 22.45
CA LYS A 36 -1.43 -3.01 21.57
C LYS A 36 -1.06 -3.07 20.10
N TYR A 37 -2.04 -3.43 19.29
CA TYR A 37 -1.99 -3.28 17.84
C TYR A 37 -2.51 -1.90 17.45
N TYR A 38 -1.86 -1.27 16.48
CA TYR A 38 -2.29 0.01 15.92
C TYR A 38 -2.37 -0.13 14.39
N LEU A 39 -3.57 0.09 13.85
CA LEU A 39 -3.83 0.22 12.43
C LEU A 39 -3.82 1.69 12.06
N TYR A 40 -3.02 2.07 11.07
CA TYR A 40 -2.97 3.43 10.57
C TYR A 40 -3.00 3.44 9.04
N GLY A 41 -3.52 4.52 8.49
CA GLY A 41 -3.60 4.66 7.03
C GLY A 41 -4.26 5.97 6.61
N GLU A 42 -4.40 6.12 5.30
CA GLU A 42 -5.08 7.26 4.69
C GLU A 42 -6.54 7.33 5.14
N ASN A 43 -6.94 8.48 5.66
CA ASN A 43 -8.35 8.74 5.90
C ASN A 43 -9.03 9.19 4.60
N LYS A 44 -9.90 8.37 4.06
CA LYS A 44 -10.66 8.62 2.82
C LYS A 44 -12.12 9.03 3.08
N GLU A 45 -12.55 9.28 4.33
CA GLU A 45 -13.97 9.54 4.67
C GLU A 45 -14.61 10.68 3.87
N LYS A 46 -13.80 11.63 3.36
CA LYS A 46 -14.25 12.77 2.56
C LYS A 46 -13.88 12.68 1.07
N THR A 47 -13.28 11.57 0.64
CA THR A 47 -12.87 11.35 -0.76
C THR A 47 -14.06 10.80 -1.55
N LEU A 48 -15.06 11.65 -1.78
CA LEU A 48 -16.29 11.32 -2.50
C LEU A 48 -16.12 11.51 -4.01
N PRO A 49 -16.96 10.86 -4.85
CA PRO A 49 -16.96 11.08 -6.29
C PRO A 49 -17.06 12.56 -6.65
N GLY A 50 -16.15 13.03 -7.52
CA GLY A 50 -16.09 14.43 -7.93
C GLY A 50 -15.64 15.43 -6.87
N SER A 51 -15.28 14.98 -5.67
CA SER A 51 -14.72 15.83 -4.60
C SER A 51 -13.30 16.27 -4.94
N GLU A 52 -12.93 17.47 -4.51
CA GLU A 52 -11.53 17.92 -4.54
C GLU A 52 -10.70 17.34 -3.40
N VAL A 53 -11.33 16.72 -2.42
CA VAL A 53 -10.65 16.10 -1.28
C VAL A 53 -10.09 14.75 -1.70
N TRP A 54 -8.77 14.62 -1.65
CA TRP A 54 -8.09 13.35 -1.89
C TRP A 54 -7.87 12.56 -0.61
N HIS A 55 -7.51 13.24 0.48
CA HIS A 55 -7.29 12.65 1.79
C HIS A 55 -7.79 13.56 2.89
N TRP A 56 -8.08 12.98 4.05
CA TRP A 56 -8.41 13.73 5.26
C TRP A 56 -7.40 13.45 6.39
N GLY A 57 -6.11 13.35 5.99
CA GLY A 57 -5.00 13.04 6.88
C GLY A 57 -4.74 11.54 7.06
N VAL A 58 -3.97 11.21 8.09
CA VAL A 58 -3.71 9.82 8.51
C VAL A 58 -4.46 9.56 9.80
N ARG A 59 -5.26 8.49 9.82
CA ARG A 59 -6.06 8.07 10.96
C ARG A 59 -5.45 6.86 11.62
N LEU A 60 -5.62 6.77 12.93
CA LEU A 60 -5.11 5.70 13.78
C LEU A 60 -6.27 4.99 14.49
N TYR A 61 -6.14 3.70 14.60
CA TYR A 61 -7.01 2.85 15.43
C TYR A 61 -6.16 1.95 16.31
N SER A 62 -6.65 1.62 17.52
CA SER A 62 -6.01 0.66 18.42
C SER A 62 -6.87 -0.58 18.61
N SER A 63 -6.22 -1.72 18.86
CA SER A 63 -6.88 -3.00 19.13
C SER A 63 -6.06 -3.88 20.07
N ASP A 64 -6.76 -4.71 20.85
CA ASP A 64 -6.15 -5.76 21.67
C ASP A 64 -6.18 -7.14 20.96
N ASP A 65 -6.95 -7.28 19.86
CA ASP A 65 -7.24 -8.58 19.23
C ASP A 65 -7.16 -8.60 17.69
N LEU A 66 -6.81 -7.49 17.05
CA LEU A 66 -6.79 -7.28 15.59
C LEU A 66 -8.16 -7.34 14.90
N TYR A 67 -9.24 -7.66 15.61
CA TYR A 67 -10.60 -7.74 15.06
C TYR A 67 -11.43 -6.50 15.36
N ASN A 68 -11.27 -5.96 16.58
CA ASN A 68 -12.07 -4.85 17.11
C ASN A 68 -11.19 -3.62 17.32
N TRP A 69 -11.45 -2.59 16.54
CA TRP A 69 -10.63 -1.39 16.47
C TRP A 69 -11.32 -0.20 17.11
N THR A 70 -10.63 0.47 18.00
CA THR A 70 -11.08 1.74 18.61
C THR A 70 -10.43 2.89 17.87
N ASP A 71 -11.22 3.88 17.47
CA ASP A 71 -10.75 5.07 16.77
C ASP A 71 -9.96 5.98 17.73
N GLU A 72 -8.69 6.19 17.44
CA GLU A 72 -7.78 7.10 18.17
C GLU A 72 -7.74 8.50 17.50
N GLY A 73 -8.40 8.68 16.36
CA GLY A 73 -8.47 9.93 15.64
C GLY A 73 -7.39 10.13 14.59
N ILE A 74 -7.24 11.39 14.18
CA ILE A 74 -6.30 11.79 13.12
C ILE A 74 -4.95 12.17 13.75
N ILE A 75 -3.92 11.37 13.45
CA ILE A 75 -2.56 11.56 13.94
C ILE A 75 -1.68 12.42 13.03
N PHE A 76 -2.09 12.62 11.77
CA PHE A 76 -1.46 13.57 10.85
C PHE A 76 -2.57 14.31 10.10
N LYS A 77 -2.68 15.63 10.34
CA LYS A 77 -3.78 16.44 9.82
C LYS A 77 -3.49 16.93 8.40
N PRO A 78 -4.51 17.03 7.52
CA PRO A 78 -4.36 17.70 6.25
C PRO A 78 -4.16 19.20 6.46
N SER A 79 -3.47 19.85 5.54
CA SER A 79 -3.38 21.31 5.50
C SER A 79 -4.55 21.91 4.73
N HIS A 80 -4.97 23.12 5.11
CA HIS A 80 -5.88 23.97 4.36
C HIS A 80 -5.16 25.09 3.58
N ASP A 81 -3.83 25.19 3.72
CA ASP A 81 -3.02 26.08 2.90
C ASP A 81 -2.74 25.43 1.54
N GLU A 82 -3.23 26.04 0.47
CA GLU A 82 -3.09 25.56 -0.92
C GLU A 82 -1.62 25.36 -1.35
N LYS A 83 -0.68 26.08 -0.71
CA LYS A 83 0.76 25.93 -0.98
C LYS A 83 1.40 24.78 -0.22
N SER A 84 0.71 24.20 0.73
CA SER A 84 1.22 23.08 1.52
C SER A 84 1.32 21.81 0.69
N PRO A 85 2.43 21.06 0.76
CA PRO A 85 2.54 19.76 0.10
C PRO A 85 1.54 18.74 0.63
N VAL A 86 0.96 18.96 1.80
CA VAL A 86 -0.04 18.08 2.44
C VAL A 86 -1.43 18.74 2.49
N HIS A 87 -1.73 19.64 1.53
CA HIS A 87 -3.08 20.15 1.34
C HIS A 87 -4.04 19.00 1.04
N PHE A 88 -5.26 19.05 1.55
CA PHE A 88 -6.22 17.94 1.44
C PHE A 88 -6.52 17.49 0.00
N SER A 89 -6.23 18.32 -1.01
CA SER A 89 -6.40 17.99 -2.43
C SER A 89 -5.16 17.37 -3.08
N GLN A 90 -4.01 17.39 -2.43
CA GLN A 90 -2.81 16.70 -2.91
C GLN A 90 -2.98 15.19 -2.75
N TYR A 91 -2.33 14.42 -3.62
CA TYR A 91 -2.45 12.96 -3.61
C TYR A 91 -1.51 12.36 -2.56
N LEU A 92 -1.93 12.45 -1.29
CA LEU A 92 -1.22 11.86 -0.16
C LEU A 92 -1.64 10.41 -0.03
N ASP A 93 -0.68 9.51 -0.11
CA ASP A 93 -0.87 8.07 -0.12
C ASP A 93 0.21 7.36 0.73
N ARG A 94 -0.05 6.10 1.09
CA ARG A 94 0.91 5.15 1.66
C ARG A 94 1.65 5.66 2.91
N PRO A 95 0.98 6.06 3.99
CA PRO A 95 1.68 6.34 5.22
C PRO A 95 2.27 5.05 5.81
N HIS A 96 3.55 5.07 6.19
CA HIS A 96 4.20 4.00 6.94
C HIS A 96 4.90 4.56 8.17
N ILE A 97 4.78 3.87 9.31
CA ILE A 97 5.36 4.27 10.59
C ILE A 97 6.35 3.20 11.04
N ILE A 98 7.56 3.63 11.42
CA ILE A 98 8.56 2.80 12.09
C ILE A 98 8.97 3.45 13.41
N PHE A 99 9.31 2.62 14.40
CA PHE A 99 9.82 3.09 15.69
C PHE A 99 11.34 3.08 15.69
N ASN A 100 11.94 4.19 16.08
CA ASN A 100 13.38 4.30 16.23
C ASN A 100 13.76 4.14 17.71
N GLU A 101 14.32 2.99 18.06
CA GLU A 101 14.72 2.66 19.43
C GLU A 101 15.80 3.61 19.97
N LYS A 102 16.69 4.15 19.11
CA LYS A 102 17.79 5.05 19.48
C LYS A 102 17.29 6.42 19.92
N THR A 103 16.30 6.96 19.20
CA THR A 103 15.74 8.30 19.49
C THR A 103 14.48 8.26 20.34
N GLY A 104 13.86 7.09 20.49
CA GLY A 104 12.58 6.91 21.16
C GLY A 104 11.40 7.52 20.38
N LYS A 105 11.56 7.80 19.07
CA LYS A 105 10.55 8.45 18.23
C LYS A 105 9.86 7.46 17.31
N TYR A 106 8.58 7.71 17.05
CA TYR A 106 7.87 7.17 15.90
C TYR A 106 8.12 8.07 14.71
N VAL A 107 8.53 7.48 13.59
CA VAL A 107 8.84 8.20 12.35
C VAL A 107 7.86 7.72 11.28
N MET A 108 7.06 8.64 10.79
CA MET A 108 6.08 8.41 9.72
C MET A 108 6.64 8.96 8.41
N TRP A 109 6.60 8.15 7.38
CA TRP A 109 6.87 8.53 6.01
C TRP A 109 5.57 8.49 5.22
N ILE A 110 5.39 9.42 4.29
CA ILE A 110 4.16 9.52 3.50
C ILE A 110 4.55 9.93 2.08
N LYS A 111 4.02 9.24 1.08
CA LYS A 111 4.14 9.66 -0.32
C LYS A 111 3.16 10.79 -0.60
N VAL A 112 3.61 11.81 -1.33
CA VAL A 112 2.73 12.84 -1.89
C VAL A 112 3.04 13.00 -3.37
N MET A 113 2.03 12.75 -4.20
CA MET A 113 2.06 13.02 -5.63
C MET A 113 1.36 14.35 -5.86
N LYS A 114 2.06 15.30 -6.51
CA LYS A 114 1.49 16.63 -6.74
C LYS A 114 0.36 16.59 -7.76
N LYS A 115 -0.78 17.19 -7.42
CA LYS A 115 -1.97 17.22 -8.28
C LYS A 115 -1.68 17.86 -9.64
N GLU A 116 -0.85 18.91 -9.67
CA GLU A 116 -0.52 19.67 -10.88
C GLU A 116 0.46 18.92 -11.80
N LYS A 117 1.26 18.00 -11.22
CA LYS A 117 2.26 17.23 -11.95
C LYS A 117 2.46 15.87 -11.28
N MET A 118 1.65 14.91 -11.67
CA MET A 118 1.55 13.60 -11.02
C MET A 118 2.84 12.76 -11.00
N CYS A 119 3.77 13.03 -11.92
CA CYS A 119 5.10 12.41 -11.92
C CYS A 119 6.08 13.08 -10.94
N ASP A 120 5.73 14.24 -10.38
CA ASP A 120 6.53 14.94 -9.38
C ASP A 120 6.09 14.46 -7.98
N GLN A 121 6.71 13.39 -7.52
CA GLN A 121 6.37 12.75 -6.26
C GLN A 121 7.47 13.00 -5.22
N ILE A 122 7.04 13.30 -4.01
CA ILE A 122 7.90 13.61 -2.87
C ILE A 122 7.55 12.72 -1.68
N ILE A 123 8.47 12.63 -0.77
CA ILE A 123 8.26 12.02 0.54
C ILE A 123 8.12 13.12 1.59
N VAL A 124 7.09 13.02 2.39
CA VAL A 124 6.90 13.77 3.64
C VAL A 124 7.34 12.88 4.79
N VAL A 125 8.16 13.44 5.69
CA VAL A 125 8.56 12.77 6.93
C VAL A 125 8.01 13.56 8.11
N ALA A 126 7.40 12.85 9.05
CA ALA A 126 6.85 13.41 10.28
C ALA A 126 7.23 12.55 11.48
N VAL A 127 7.31 13.15 12.66
CA VAL A 127 7.74 12.47 13.90
C VAL A 127 6.79 12.74 15.05
N ALA A 128 6.71 11.78 15.97
CA ALA A 128 5.97 11.89 17.23
C ALA A 128 6.70 11.17 18.37
N ASP A 129 6.42 11.56 19.61
CA ASP A 129 6.94 10.88 20.80
C ASP A 129 6.16 9.60 21.12
N ASN A 130 4.85 9.62 20.94
CA ASN A 130 3.98 8.46 21.09
C ASN A 130 3.22 8.20 19.79
N ILE A 131 2.85 6.96 19.53
CA ILE A 131 2.11 6.60 18.30
C ILE A 131 0.74 7.28 18.21
N THR A 132 0.14 7.63 19.33
CA THR A 132 -1.16 8.31 19.43
C THR A 132 -1.05 9.83 19.39
N ASP A 133 0.16 10.38 19.39
CA ASP A 133 0.35 11.82 19.32
C ASP A 133 0.18 12.33 17.87
N GLU A 134 -0.08 13.62 17.73
CA GLU A 134 -0.07 14.27 16.42
C GLU A 134 1.36 14.33 15.86
N PHE A 135 1.59 13.65 14.74
CA PHE A 135 2.88 13.67 14.05
C PHE A 135 3.17 15.05 13.46
N LYS A 136 4.38 15.56 13.71
CA LYS A 136 4.84 16.86 13.22
C LYS A 136 5.73 16.66 11.99
N MET A 137 5.32 17.25 10.86
CA MET A 137 6.10 17.25 9.63
C MET A 137 7.45 17.93 9.85
N ILE A 138 8.55 17.24 9.51
CA ILE A 138 9.91 17.75 9.59
C ILE A 138 10.56 17.96 8.23
N SER A 139 10.09 17.25 7.20
CA SER A 139 10.57 17.43 5.83
C SER A 139 9.50 17.07 4.80
N ALA A 140 9.63 17.65 3.59
CA ALA A 140 8.83 17.34 2.41
C ALA A 140 9.70 17.58 1.16
N LYS A 141 10.22 16.50 0.55
CA LYS A 141 11.19 16.60 -0.54
C LYS A 141 11.26 15.31 -1.37
N THR A 142 11.86 15.42 -2.55
CA THR A 142 12.34 14.22 -3.26
C THR A 142 13.49 13.61 -2.49
N ILE A 143 13.56 12.29 -2.44
CA ILE A 143 14.69 11.55 -1.89
C ILE A 143 15.60 11.07 -3.03
N LEU A 144 16.93 11.10 -2.81
CA LEU A 144 17.94 10.69 -3.81
C LEU A 144 17.86 11.46 -5.15
N GLY A 145 17.13 12.57 -5.21
CA GLY A 145 16.84 13.27 -6.46
C GLY A 145 15.87 12.51 -7.38
N LEU A 146 15.19 11.48 -6.87
CA LEU A 146 14.26 10.64 -7.60
C LEU A 146 12.81 10.99 -7.27
N SER A 147 11.91 10.81 -8.22
CA SER A 147 10.46 10.80 -7.97
C SER A 147 10.09 9.43 -7.42
N SER A 148 9.69 9.40 -6.14
CA SER A 148 9.39 8.17 -5.40
C SER A 148 7.89 7.90 -5.36
N GLY A 149 7.48 6.78 -5.96
CA GLY A 149 6.10 6.30 -5.94
C GLY A 149 5.71 5.64 -4.62
N ASP A 150 4.92 4.57 -4.72
CA ASP A 150 4.55 3.78 -3.54
C ASP A 150 5.78 3.19 -2.88
N PHE A 151 5.73 3.04 -1.57
CA PHE A 151 6.88 2.58 -0.80
C PHE A 151 6.48 1.73 0.40
N ASP A 152 7.46 1.02 0.95
CA ASP A 152 7.41 0.39 2.26
C ASP A 152 8.70 0.64 3.03
N LEU A 153 8.62 0.55 4.34
CA LEU A 153 9.74 0.70 5.27
C LEU A 153 9.98 -0.59 6.04
N THR A 154 11.24 -0.91 6.25
CA THR A 154 11.61 -2.03 7.12
C THR A 154 12.78 -1.67 8.03
N VAL A 155 12.84 -2.31 9.19
CA VAL A 155 13.94 -2.20 10.13
C VAL A 155 14.50 -3.60 10.37
N ASP A 156 15.77 -3.76 10.08
CA ASP A 156 16.52 -4.99 10.40
C ASP A 156 16.53 -5.20 11.93
N ALA A 157 16.02 -6.32 12.38
CA ALA A 157 15.83 -6.60 13.80
C ALA A 157 17.16 -6.71 14.58
N GLU A 158 18.25 -7.15 13.91
CA GLU A 158 19.55 -7.36 14.52
C GLU A 158 20.39 -6.09 14.50
N THR A 159 20.54 -5.47 13.33
CA THR A 159 21.42 -4.31 13.14
C THR A 159 20.77 -2.97 13.42
N LYS A 160 19.44 -2.94 13.51
CA LYS A 160 18.62 -1.73 13.62
C LYS A 160 18.80 -0.75 12.43
N ARG A 161 19.32 -1.23 11.31
CA ARG A 161 19.32 -0.47 10.07
C ARG A 161 17.93 -0.46 9.47
N ALA A 162 17.49 0.69 9.04
CA ALA A 162 16.22 0.81 8.33
C ALA A 162 16.44 1.00 6.82
N TYR A 163 15.49 0.53 6.04
CA TYR A 163 15.51 0.62 4.58
C TYR A 163 14.14 1.08 4.09
N ILE A 164 14.16 1.80 2.97
CA ILE A 164 12.97 2.10 2.18
C ILE A 164 13.04 1.35 0.86
N TYR A 165 11.91 0.74 0.46
CA TYR A 165 11.68 0.24 -0.89
C TYR A 165 10.64 1.11 -1.55
N PHE A 166 10.92 1.67 -2.73
CA PHE A 166 9.93 2.47 -3.44
C PHE A 166 10.03 2.25 -4.95
N ASP A 167 8.92 2.41 -5.64
CA ASP A 167 8.92 2.39 -7.09
C ASP A 167 9.40 3.73 -7.64
N LYS A 168 10.33 3.66 -8.59
CA LYS A 168 10.92 4.82 -9.25
C LYS A 168 10.03 5.27 -10.39
N VAL A 169 9.56 6.51 -10.30
CA VAL A 169 8.64 7.12 -11.25
C VAL A 169 9.38 8.04 -12.22
N HIS A 170 9.10 7.90 -13.50
CA HIS A 170 9.64 8.75 -14.55
C HIS A 170 8.54 9.42 -15.36
N ASP A 171 8.84 10.60 -15.90
CA ASP A 171 8.11 11.17 -17.00
C ASP A 171 8.56 10.53 -18.31
N TYR A 172 7.61 9.99 -19.04
CA TYR A 172 7.83 9.55 -20.41
C TYR A 172 6.97 10.39 -21.37
N LYS A 173 7.61 11.01 -22.36
CA LYS A 173 6.89 11.75 -23.38
C LYS A 173 6.47 10.79 -24.49
N THR A 174 5.17 10.64 -24.67
CA THR A 174 4.64 9.81 -25.76
C THR A 174 4.90 10.47 -27.12
N ASN A 175 4.81 9.68 -28.20
CA ASN A 175 4.89 10.19 -29.57
C ASN A 175 3.79 11.22 -29.91
N CYS A 176 2.71 11.26 -29.15
CA CYS A 176 1.62 12.24 -29.26
C CYS A 176 1.88 13.53 -28.48
N GLY A 177 3.01 13.64 -27.75
CA GLY A 177 3.36 14.80 -26.96
C GLY A 177 2.85 14.80 -25.52
N ASP A 178 2.02 13.82 -25.14
CA ASP A 178 1.54 13.65 -23.78
C ASP A 178 2.60 13.01 -22.89
N TYR A 179 2.60 13.38 -21.60
CA TYR A 179 3.47 12.76 -20.61
C TYR A 179 2.72 11.63 -19.92
N THR A 180 3.33 10.44 -19.90
CA THR A 180 2.84 9.32 -19.11
C THR A 180 3.81 9.04 -17.96
N ARG A 181 3.25 8.63 -16.86
CA ARG A 181 4.01 8.18 -15.68
C ARG A 181 4.45 6.74 -15.89
N GLN A 182 5.74 6.48 -15.71
CA GLN A 182 6.34 5.16 -15.87
C GLN A 182 6.99 4.71 -14.56
N HIS A 183 6.67 3.51 -14.11
CA HIS A 183 7.24 2.85 -12.94
C HIS A 183 8.19 1.76 -13.44
N THR A 184 9.48 2.02 -13.39
CA THR A 184 10.46 1.18 -14.10
C THR A 184 11.31 0.29 -13.20
N HIS A 185 11.50 0.65 -11.95
CA HIS A 185 12.33 -0.08 -10.99
C HIS A 185 11.76 0.01 -9.59
N ILE A 186 12.08 -0.98 -8.78
CA ILE A 186 12.00 -0.84 -7.32
C ILE A 186 13.37 -0.43 -6.82
N VAL A 187 13.43 0.65 -6.08
CA VAL A 187 14.65 1.19 -5.45
C VAL A 187 14.70 0.72 -4.00
N CYS A 188 15.87 0.26 -3.55
CA CYS A 188 16.17 0.05 -2.14
C CYS A 188 17.21 1.06 -1.67
N ALA A 189 16.94 1.77 -0.59
CA ALA A 189 17.87 2.71 0.01
C ALA A 189 17.93 2.58 1.54
N PRO A 190 19.13 2.60 2.15
CA PRO A 190 19.26 2.64 3.60
C PRO A 190 18.90 4.04 4.15
N LEU A 191 18.26 4.05 5.31
CA LEU A 191 17.93 5.29 6.04
C LEU A 191 19.10 5.69 6.95
N ASN A 192 19.11 6.98 7.34
CA ASN A 192 19.99 7.48 8.36
C ASN A 192 19.65 6.90 9.76
N ASP A 193 20.51 7.13 10.73
CA ASP A 193 20.35 6.62 12.09
C ASP A 193 19.04 7.05 12.80
N ASP A 194 18.50 8.21 12.44
CA ASP A 194 17.26 8.73 13.03
C ASP A 194 16.01 8.30 12.24
N TYR A 195 16.17 7.58 11.13
CA TYR A 195 15.11 7.13 10.20
C TYR A 195 14.34 8.27 9.52
N THR A 196 14.94 9.46 9.49
CA THR A 196 14.28 10.68 8.96
C THR A 196 14.73 11.08 7.57
N ASP A 197 15.74 10.41 7.02
CA ASP A 197 16.27 10.64 5.66
C ASP A 197 16.99 9.38 5.15
N VAL A 198 17.35 9.38 3.88
CA VAL A 198 18.16 8.34 3.22
C VAL A 198 19.66 8.67 3.29
N LEU A 199 20.52 7.64 3.25
CA LEU A 199 21.99 7.81 3.31
C LEU A 199 22.64 8.28 2.00
N GLY A 200 21.88 8.49 0.92
CA GLY A 200 22.41 8.97 -0.35
C GLY A 200 22.91 7.87 -1.30
N THR A 201 22.89 6.61 -0.88
CA THR A 201 23.18 5.44 -1.73
C THR A 201 21.92 4.62 -1.95
N TYR A 202 21.80 3.93 -3.08
CA TYR A 202 20.68 3.07 -3.37
C TYR A 202 21.04 2.00 -4.40
N THR A 203 20.19 0.98 -4.49
CA THR A 203 20.22 -0.06 -5.53
C THR A 203 18.90 -0.09 -6.28
N GLU A 204 18.89 -0.50 -7.53
CA GLU A 204 17.71 -0.62 -8.39
C GLU A 204 17.46 -2.09 -8.72
N HIS A 205 16.20 -2.51 -8.63
CA HIS A 205 15.79 -3.91 -8.77
C HIS A 205 14.52 -4.02 -9.60
N LEU A 206 14.21 -5.24 -10.05
CA LEU A 206 12.96 -5.60 -10.71
C LEU A 206 12.62 -4.66 -11.88
N GLU A 207 13.59 -4.43 -12.76
CA GLU A 207 13.42 -3.57 -13.94
C GLU A 207 12.24 -4.03 -14.79
N THR A 208 11.44 -3.07 -15.22
CA THR A 208 10.30 -3.26 -16.12
C THR A 208 10.33 -2.22 -17.22
N ARG A 209 9.54 -2.45 -18.28
CA ARG A 209 9.36 -1.46 -19.35
C ARG A 209 8.38 -0.33 -19.01
N GLY A 210 7.84 -0.31 -17.79
CA GLY A 210 6.86 0.69 -17.35
C GLY A 210 5.44 0.45 -17.89
N GLY A 211 4.58 1.48 -17.88
CA GLY A 211 3.16 1.34 -18.16
C GLY A 211 2.49 0.34 -17.22
N THR A 212 1.51 -0.40 -17.69
CA THR A 212 0.86 -1.47 -16.92
C THR A 212 1.78 -2.65 -16.59
N TYR A 213 2.99 -2.70 -17.12
CA TYR A 213 4.05 -3.64 -16.76
C TYR A 213 4.91 -3.14 -15.59
N GLY A 214 4.81 -1.86 -15.24
CA GLY A 214 5.46 -1.29 -14.07
C GLY A 214 5.03 -2.00 -12.79
N ARG A 215 5.86 -1.91 -11.76
CA ARG A 215 5.56 -2.47 -10.44
C ARG A 215 5.50 -1.34 -9.42
N GLU A 216 4.45 -1.35 -8.59
CA GLU A 216 4.20 -0.39 -7.50
C GLU A 216 3.79 -1.13 -6.23
N ALA A 217 3.46 -0.40 -5.19
CA ALA A 217 3.02 -0.92 -3.89
C ALA A 217 3.96 -1.98 -3.31
N PRO A 218 5.29 -1.73 -3.25
CA PRO A 218 6.19 -2.68 -2.59
C PRO A 218 5.73 -2.91 -1.16
N SER A 219 5.75 -4.18 -0.73
CA SER A 219 5.37 -4.59 0.63
C SER A 219 6.37 -5.65 1.10
N PHE A 220 7.24 -5.25 2.02
CA PHE A 220 8.38 -6.04 2.47
C PHE A 220 8.02 -6.91 3.67
N PHE A 221 8.57 -8.11 3.71
CA PHE A 221 8.63 -8.92 4.94
C PHE A 221 9.83 -9.86 4.93
N GLU A 222 10.17 -10.35 6.11
CA GLU A 222 11.26 -11.31 6.29
C GLU A 222 10.74 -12.60 6.91
N ARG A 223 11.22 -13.74 6.41
CA ARG A 223 10.95 -15.07 6.99
C ARG A 223 12.15 -15.98 6.82
N ASN A 224 12.60 -16.61 7.91
CA ASN A 224 13.71 -17.58 7.94
C ASN A 224 14.99 -17.05 7.26
N GLY A 225 15.33 -15.78 7.50
CA GLY A 225 16.51 -15.12 6.93
C GLY A 225 16.37 -14.67 5.47
N LYS A 226 15.29 -15.06 4.78
CA LYS A 226 14.99 -14.58 3.42
C LYS A 226 14.11 -13.33 3.47
N LYS A 227 14.35 -12.42 2.53
CA LYS A 227 13.61 -11.19 2.32
C LYS A 227 12.65 -11.41 1.17
N TYR A 228 11.42 -10.94 1.36
CA TYR A 228 10.34 -11.03 0.37
C TYR A 228 9.80 -9.65 0.08
N LEU A 229 9.44 -9.42 -1.17
CA LEU A 229 8.86 -8.17 -1.62
C LEU A 229 7.65 -8.47 -2.50
N PHE A 230 6.45 -8.13 -2.03
CA PHE A 230 5.28 -8.11 -2.86
C PHE A 230 5.22 -6.81 -3.64
N THR A 231 4.70 -6.86 -4.84
CA THR A 231 4.45 -5.69 -5.69
C THR A 231 3.18 -5.91 -6.51
N SER A 232 2.49 -4.84 -6.86
CA SER A 232 1.36 -4.86 -7.80
C SER A 232 1.75 -4.21 -9.12
N ALA A 233 0.95 -4.44 -10.17
CA ALA A 233 1.12 -3.74 -11.43
C ALA A 233 0.53 -2.31 -11.36
N THR A 234 0.95 -1.42 -12.27
CA THR A 234 0.52 -0.03 -12.30
C THR A 234 -0.76 0.13 -13.13
N THR A 235 -1.91 -0.15 -12.51
CA THR A 235 -3.25 -0.08 -13.13
C THR A 235 -4.17 0.94 -12.45
N GLY A 236 -3.60 1.87 -11.67
CA GLY A 236 -4.35 2.80 -10.82
C GLY A 236 -5.14 2.03 -9.75
N TYR A 237 -6.43 2.31 -9.60
CA TYR A 237 -7.25 1.58 -8.61
C TYR A 237 -7.84 0.26 -9.11
N PHE A 238 -7.59 -0.12 -10.37
CA PHE A 238 -8.01 -1.44 -10.85
C PHE A 238 -7.14 -2.52 -10.21
N PRO A 239 -7.78 -3.59 -9.71
CA PRO A 239 -7.05 -4.70 -9.12
C PRO A 239 -6.28 -5.48 -10.19
N ASN A 240 -5.15 -6.03 -9.81
CA ASN A 240 -4.23 -6.74 -10.67
C ASN A 240 -3.45 -7.79 -9.86
N PRO A 241 -2.68 -8.69 -10.51
CA PRO A 241 -1.96 -9.73 -9.80
C PRO A 241 -0.79 -9.17 -8.96
N THR A 242 -0.73 -9.58 -7.70
CA THR A 242 0.45 -9.39 -6.86
C THR A 242 1.52 -10.39 -7.25
N GLU A 243 2.72 -9.90 -7.51
CA GLU A 243 3.92 -10.72 -7.70
C GLU A 243 4.83 -10.63 -6.48
N CYS A 244 5.59 -11.69 -6.26
CA CYS A 244 6.58 -11.78 -5.19
C CYS A 244 7.98 -11.86 -5.76
N ALA A 245 8.90 -11.13 -5.16
CA ALA A 245 10.33 -11.32 -5.34
C ALA A 245 10.98 -11.75 -4.03
N VAL A 246 12.10 -12.50 -4.12
CA VAL A 246 12.86 -13.00 -2.97
C VAL A 246 14.32 -12.63 -3.10
N CYS A 247 14.98 -12.32 -1.99
CA CYS A 247 16.39 -12.03 -1.88
C CYS A 247 16.94 -12.54 -0.54
N ASP A 248 18.26 -12.75 -0.46
CA ASP A 248 18.93 -13.13 0.80
C ASP A 248 19.36 -11.92 1.62
N THR A 249 19.55 -10.76 0.99
CA THR A 249 19.92 -9.48 1.64
C THR A 249 18.94 -8.37 1.31
N TYR A 250 19.00 -7.23 2.01
CA TYR A 250 18.09 -6.10 1.78
C TYR A 250 18.26 -5.44 0.42
N ASP A 251 19.50 -5.29 -0.03
CA ASP A 251 19.93 -4.56 -1.23
C ASP A 251 20.54 -5.45 -2.32
N GLY A 252 20.41 -6.79 -2.18
CA GLY A 252 20.95 -7.76 -3.10
C GLY A 252 20.13 -7.96 -4.37
N GLU A 253 20.40 -9.04 -5.08
CA GLU A 253 19.69 -9.39 -6.32
C GLU A 253 18.33 -10.02 -6.01
N TRP A 254 17.26 -9.30 -6.31
CA TRP A 254 15.87 -9.76 -6.13
C TRP A 254 15.44 -10.64 -7.30
N LYS A 255 14.97 -11.84 -6.99
CA LYS A 255 14.46 -12.80 -7.97
C LYS A 255 12.93 -12.84 -7.91
N ASN A 256 12.27 -12.47 -9.01
CA ASN A 256 10.82 -12.63 -9.14
C ASN A 256 10.45 -14.12 -9.17
N ILE A 257 9.54 -14.55 -8.30
CA ILE A 257 9.04 -15.91 -8.17
C ILE A 257 7.57 -16.06 -8.58
N GLY A 258 7.01 -15.02 -9.19
CA GLY A 258 5.67 -15.00 -9.79
C GLY A 258 4.56 -14.62 -8.82
N THR A 259 3.32 -14.88 -9.23
CA THR A 259 2.11 -14.54 -8.49
C THR A 259 1.93 -15.40 -7.24
N VAL A 260 1.28 -14.82 -6.23
CA VAL A 260 1.11 -15.44 -4.91
C VAL A 260 -0.34 -15.82 -4.58
N HIS A 261 -1.33 -15.20 -5.23
CA HIS A 261 -2.74 -15.55 -5.02
C HIS A 261 -3.06 -16.81 -5.84
N ILE A 262 -3.48 -17.85 -5.16
CA ILE A 262 -3.84 -19.13 -5.81
C ILE A 262 -5.35 -19.27 -5.88
N ASN A 263 -5.84 -19.85 -7.00
CA ASN A 263 -7.27 -19.95 -7.32
C ASN A 263 -7.98 -18.59 -7.48
N ASP A 264 -7.21 -17.52 -7.75
CA ASP A 264 -7.73 -16.21 -8.14
C ASP A 264 -7.94 -16.20 -9.67
N THR A 265 -9.09 -16.68 -10.12
CA THR A 265 -9.41 -16.84 -11.54
C THR A 265 -9.49 -15.51 -12.30
N GLU A 266 -9.85 -14.45 -11.61
CA GLU A 266 -9.88 -13.10 -12.17
C GLU A 266 -8.47 -12.47 -12.32
N ASN A 267 -7.46 -13.05 -11.67
CA ASN A 267 -6.09 -12.54 -11.65
C ASN A 267 -6.00 -11.09 -11.12
N THR A 268 -6.67 -10.82 -10.00
CA THR A 268 -6.89 -9.50 -9.43
C THR A 268 -6.43 -9.38 -7.97
N SER A 269 -5.70 -10.38 -7.44
CA SER A 269 -5.37 -10.47 -6.01
C SER A 269 -6.62 -10.43 -5.14
N PHE A 270 -7.66 -11.18 -5.57
CA PHE A 270 -9.01 -11.17 -4.96
C PHE A 270 -9.63 -9.77 -4.91
N ARG A 271 -9.45 -8.99 -5.98
CA ARG A 271 -9.92 -7.60 -6.14
C ARG A 271 -9.34 -6.65 -5.10
N SER A 272 -8.05 -6.82 -4.78
CA SER A 272 -7.37 -5.98 -3.78
C SER A 272 -5.93 -5.67 -4.16
N GLN A 273 -5.32 -4.73 -3.42
CA GLN A 273 -3.91 -4.38 -3.53
C GLN A 273 -3.29 -4.42 -2.14
N ILE A 274 -2.21 -5.19 -1.97
CA ILE A 274 -1.47 -5.25 -0.71
C ILE A 274 -0.73 -3.93 -0.50
N SER A 275 -0.85 -3.36 0.69
CA SER A 275 -0.15 -2.15 1.13
C SER A 275 1.01 -2.45 2.06
N SER A 276 0.93 -3.54 2.81
CA SER A 276 1.98 -3.99 3.73
C SER A 276 1.77 -5.46 4.11
N VAL A 277 2.77 -6.04 4.76
CA VAL A 277 2.68 -7.36 5.39
C VAL A 277 2.94 -7.21 6.89
N PHE A 278 1.97 -7.66 7.69
CA PHE A 278 2.08 -7.64 9.14
C PHE A 278 2.43 -9.03 9.67
N LYS A 279 3.60 -9.18 10.32
CA LYS A 279 3.96 -10.38 11.07
C LYS A 279 3.31 -10.34 12.44
N HIS A 280 2.50 -11.35 12.78
CA HIS A 280 1.89 -11.43 14.10
C HIS A 280 2.96 -11.70 15.18
N PRO A 281 3.08 -10.87 16.23
CA PRO A 281 4.19 -10.94 17.17
C PRO A 281 4.20 -12.20 18.05
N PHE A 282 3.05 -12.86 18.23
CA PHE A 282 2.86 -14.00 19.13
C PHE A 282 2.57 -15.32 18.43
N LYS A 283 2.57 -15.30 17.09
CA LYS A 283 2.38 -16.51 16.27
C LYS A 283 3.67 -16.81 15.51
N LYS A 284 4.07 -18.07 15.53
CA LYS A 284 5.37 -18.50 14.99
C LYS A 284 5.56 -18.10 13.53
N ASP A 285 4.57 -18.30 12.70
CA ASP A 285 4.66 -18.16 11.24
C ASP A 285 3.41 -17.53 10.62
N LEU A 286 2.67 -16.71 11.39
CA LEU A 286 1.51 -16.00 10.88
C LEU A 286 1.93 -14.61 10.36
N TYR A 287 1.81 -14.44 9.06
CA TYR A 287 1.93 -13.18 8.34
C TYR A 287 0.57 -12.84 7.74
N ILE A 288 0.18 -11.59 7.82
CA ILE A 288 -1.10 -11.07 7.32
C ILE A 288 -0.82 -10.11 6.17
N ALA A 289 -1.32 -10.42 4.98
CA ALA A 289 -1.36 -9.48 3.88
C ALA A 289 -2.40 -8.40 4.20
N VAL A 290 -1.96 -7.17 4.42
CA VAL A 290 -2.80 -6.00 4.68
C VAL A 290 -3.12 -5.37 3.33
N ALA A 291 -4.35 -5.50 2.86
CA ALA A 291 -4.73 -5.10 1.51
C ALA A 291 -6.03 -4.30 1.49
N ASP A 292 -6.14 -3.40 0.50
CA ASP A 292 -7.32 -2.57 0.26
C ASP A 292 -8.04 -3.02 -1.00
N ARG A 293 -9.37 -3.09 -0.92
CA ARG A 293 -10.28 -3.17 -2.07
C ARG A 293 -10.77 -1.78 -2.40
N TRP A 294 -10.03 -1.09 -3.27
CA TRP A 294 -10.29 0.31 -3.61
C TRP A 294 -11.61 0.54 -4.34
N LEU A 295 -11.94 -0.33 -5.29
CA LEU A 295 -13.16 -0.26 -6.10
C LEU A 295 -14.12 -1.37 -5.68
N VAL A 296 -15.03 -1.05 -4.76
CA VAL A 296 -16.06 -2.00 -4.28
C VAL A 296 -17.24 -2.15 -5.24
N ASN A 297 -17.39 -1.25 -6.21
CA ASN A 297 -18.50 -1.22 -7.17
C ASN A 297 -18.17 -1.90 -8.49
N LEU A 298 -17.11 -2.68 -8.57
CA LEU A 298 -16.83 -3.50 -9.75
C LEU A 298 -17.92 -4.55 -9.93
N PRO A 299 -18.33 -4.84 -11.18
CA PRO A 299 -19.39 -5.81 -11.46
C PRO A 299 -19.00 -7.22 -10.98
N ASP A 300 -19.99 -8.04 -10.65
CA ASP A 300 -19.76 -9.41 -10.17
C ASP A 300 -19.11 -10.28 -11.25
N ASN A 301 -19.49 -10.09 -12.52
CA ASN A 301 -18.92 -10.76 -13.69
C ASN A 301 -17.67 -10.06 -14.23
N PHE A 302 -16.71 -9.80 -13.36
CA PHE A 302 -15.43 -9.18 -13.76
C PHE A 302 -14.66 -10.13 -14.69
N PRO A 303 -14.17 -9.66 -15.86
CA PRO A 303 -13.54 -10.54 -16.83
C PRO A 303 -12.22 -11.11 -16.33
N ASP A 304 -12.01 -12.43 -16.43
CA ASP A 304 -10.78 -13.11 -16.05
C ASP A 304 -9.52 -12.57 -16.75
N ASN A 305 -9.68 -11.99 -17.93
CA ASN A 305 -8.60 -11.44 -18.74
C ASN A 305 -8.48 -9.91 -18.65
N PHE A 306 -9.15 -9.26 -17.69
CA PHE A 306 -9.18 -7.78 -17.61
C PHE A 306 -7.78 -7.16 -17.50
N TYR A 307 -6.88 -7.77 -16.71
CA TYR A 307 -5.50 -7.31 -16.61
C TYR A 307 -4.76 -7.40 -17.95
N ASP A 308 -4.98 -8.44 -18.74
CA ASP A 308 -4.42 -8.55 -20.09
C ASP A 308 -4.99 -7.50 -21.06
N ILE A 309 -6.26 -7.15 -20.89
CA ILE A 309 -6.90 -6.06 -21.66
C ILE A 309 -6.21 -4.72 -21.32
N LEU A 310 -5.98 -4.42 -20.05
CA LEU A 310 -5.27 -3.21 -19.64
C LEU A 310 -3.85 -3.19 -20.21
N ARG A 311 -3.12 -4.30 -20.11
CA ARG A 311 -1.77 -4.43 -20.66
C ARG A 311 -1.72 -4.26 -22.18
N SER A 312 -2.72 -4.74 -22.90
CA SER A 312 -2.78 -4.59 -24.37
C SER A 312 -2.88 -3.14 -24.83
N ARG A 313 -3.41 -2.24 -24.00
CA ARG A 313 -3.50 -0.81 -24.30
C ARG A 313 -2.14 -0.10 -24.29
N ASP A 314 -1.22 -0.58 -23.49
CA ASP A 314 0.15 -0.04 -23.38
C ASP A 314 1.16 -0.76 -24.29
N ASP A 315 0.73 -1.80 -24.99
CA ASP A 315 1.59 -2.63 -25.83
C ASP A 315 1.17 -2.53 -27.31
N PRO A 316 1.89 -1.75 -28.13
CA PRO A 316 1.57 -1.59 -29.54
C PRO A 316 1.70 -2.90 -30.35
N ASP A 317 2.46 -3.88 -29.84
CA ASP A 317 2.66 -5.17 -30.50
C ASP A 317 1.56 -6.20 -30.14
N ARG A 318 0.73 -5.90 -29.15
CA ARG A 318 -0.44 -6.73 -28.82
C ARG A 318 -1.65 -6.33 -29.65
N VAL A 319 -2.35 -7.33 -30.17
CA VAL A 319 -3.67 -7.13 -30.77
C VAL A 319 -4.57 -6.53 -29.69
N GLN A 320 -5.01 -5.29 -29.91
CA GLN A 320 -5.97 -4.64 -29.01
C GLN A 320 -7.20 -5.51 -28.91
N LEU A 321 -7.47 -6.03 -27.73
CA LEU A 321 -8.73 -6.68 -27.44
C LEU A 321 -9.82 -5.63 -27.60
N MET A 322 -10.79 -5.91 -28.48
CA MET A 322 -11.86 -4.95 -28.82
C MET A 322 -12.57 -4.48 -27.54
N PRO A 323 -12.74 -3.16 -27.36
CA PRO A 323 -13.59 -2.65 -26.31
C PRO A 323 -15.00 -3.24 -26.45
N ASN A 324 -15.57 -3.67 -25.35
CA ASN A 324 -16.98 -4.05 -25.30
C ASN A 324 -17.68 -3.24 -24.19
N GLU A 325 -19.00 -3.22 -24.21
CA GLU A 325 -19.78 -2.43 -23.23
C GLU A 325 -19.50 -2.79 -21.77
N GLU A 326 -19.10 -4.04 -21.48
CA GLU A 326 -18.75 -4.47 -20.12
C GLU A 326 -17.42 -3.86 -19.67
N ILE A 327 -16.41 -3.88 -20.55
CA ILE A 327 -15.12 -3.25 -20.28
C ILE A 327 -15.30 -1.73 -20.07
N ASP A 328 -16.11 -1.09 -20.90
CA ASP A 328 -16.36 0.35 -20.78
C ASP A 328 -17.03 0.70 -19.45
N LYS A 329 -17.98 -0.11 -18.97
CA LYS A 329 -18.61 0.05 -17.65
C LYS A 329 -17.58 -0.10 -16.51
N ILE A 330 -16.67 -1.06 -16.62
CA ILE A 330 -15.59 -1.25 -15.64
C ILE A 330 -14.68 -0.02 -15.64
N MET A 331 -14.28 0.47 -16.81
CA MET A 331 -13.43 1.65 -16.92
C MET A 331 -14.08 2.91 -16.33
N GLU A 332 -15.41 3.05 -16.44
CA GLU A 332 -16.17 4.14 -15.83
C GLU A 332 -16.05 4.16 -14.29
N CYS A 333 -15.93 3.00 -13.63
CA CYS A 333 -15.82 2.93 -12.16
C CYS A 333 -14.59 3.66 -11.60
N ASN A 334 -13.52 3.77 -12.37
CA ASN A 334 -12.29 4.44 -11.95
C ASN A 334 -12.17 5.90 -12.38
N LYS A 335 -13.14 6.44 -13.11
CA LYS A 335 -13.14 7.87 -13.45
C LYS A 335 -13.34 8.73 -12.19
N PRO A 336 -12.66 9.87 -12.06
CA PRO A 336 -12.75 10.72 -10.86
C PRO A 336 -14.18 11.09 -10.44
N CYS A 337 -15.10 11.25 -11.40
CA CYS A 337 -16.50 11.57 -11.12
C CYS A 337 -17.32 10.38 -10.55
N ASN A 338 -16.83 9.15 -10.70
CA ASN A 338 -17.53 7.92 -10.29
C ASN A 338 -16.80 7.18 -9.17
N ARG A 339 -15.47 7.35 -9.10
CA ARG A 339 -14.62 6.66 -8.13
C ARG A 339 -14.93 7.13 -6.71
N ASN A 340 -15.22 6.18 -5.84
CA ASN A 340 -15.50 6.43 -4.43
C ASN A 340 -14.61 5.58 -3.53
N THR A 341 -13.48 6.13 -3.10
CA THR A 341 -12.57 5.44 -2.19
C THR A 341 -12.96 5.60 -0.71
N SER A 342 -13.96 6.44 -0.39
CA SER A 342 -14.48 6.56 0.99
C SER A 342 -15.21 5.30 1.47
N ILE A 343 -15.58 4.42 0.55
CA ILE A 343 -16.25 3.14 0.84
C ILE A 343 -15.37 1.94 0.54
N ALA A 344 -14.07 2.15 0.32
CA ALA A 344 -13.12 1.05 0.14
C ALA A 344 -13.19 0.06 1.31
N ASP A 345 -12.98 -1.22 1.01
CA ASP A 345 -13.00 -2.31 1.99
C ASP A 345 -11.59 -2.90 2.17
N TYR A 346 -11.45 -3.75 3.18
CA TYR A 346 -10.19 -4.40 3.50
C TYR A 346 -10.21 -5.88 3.13
N VAL A 347 -9.09 -6.38 2.61
CA VAL A 347 -8.89 -7.80 2.31
C VAL A 347 -7.65 -8.26 3.06
N TYR A 348 -7.83 -8.57 4.36
CA TYR A 348 -6.74 -9.08 5.20
C TYR A 348 -6.77 -10.60 5.16
N LEU A 349 -5.72 -11.18 4.60
CA LEU A 349 -5.60 -12.62 4.39
C LEU A 349 -4.29 -13.15 4.99
N PRO A 350 -4.32 -14.37 5.55
CA PRO A 350 -3.10 -15.01 6.02
C PRO A 350 -2.22 -15.41 4.83
N ILE A 351 -0.91 -15.27 5.01
CA ILE A 351 0.08 -15.75 4.06
C ILE A 351 0.51 -17.12 4.52
N GLU A 352 0.24 -18.13 3.71
CA GLU A 352 0.75 -19.50 3.88
C GLU A 352 2.06 -19.67 3.10
N PHE A 353 2.79 -20.76 3.36
CA PHE A 353 4.05 -21.03 2.69
C PHE A 353 4.08 -22.47 2.17
N ASP A 354 4.41 -22.60 0.89
CA ASP A 354 4.80 -23.88 0.29
C ASP A 354 6.33 -23.92 0.19
N GLY A 355 6.98 -24.52 1.20
CA GLY A 355 8.40 -24.33 1.43
C GLY A 355 8.74 -22.88 1.73
N ASP A 356 9.49 -22.23 0.84
CA ASP A 356 9.84 -20.81 0.94
C ASP A 356 8.94 -19.91 0.08
N LYS A 357 8.04 -20.47 -0.73
CA LYS A 357 7.15 -19.69 -1.60
C LYS A 357 5.92 -19.24 -0.82
N PRO A 358 5.66 -17.93 -0.66
CA PRO A 358 4.43 -17.44 -0.09
C PRO A 358 3.25 -17.73 -1.03
N VAL A 359 2.12 -18.13 -0.44
CA VAL A 359 0.85 -18.34 -1.14
C VAL A 359 -0.29 -17.73 -0.34
N ILE A 360 -1.21 -17.09 -1.03
CA ILE A 360 -2.39 -16.45 -0.44
C ILE A 360 -3.62 -17.12 -1.04
N LYS A 361 -4.51 -17.64 -0.17
CA LYS A 361 -5.79 -18.22 -0.52
C LYS A 361 -6.93 -17.31 -0.10
N TRP A 362 -8.02 -17.37 -0.83
CA TRP A 362 -9.24 -16.70 -0.38
C TRP A 362 -9.85 -17.45 0.82
N HIS A 363 -10.14 -16.68 1.86
CA HIS A 363 -10.95 -17.09 3.00
C HIS A 363 -12.14 -16.16 3.12
N GLY A 364 -13.37 -16.68 3.10
CA GLY A 364 -14.57 -15.86 3.34
C GLY A 364 -14.61 -15.32 4.78
N GLU A 365 -13.98 -16.05 5.69
CA GLU A 365 -13.70 -15.68 7.08
C GLU A 365 -12.52 -16.51 7.60
N TRP A 366 -11.76 -15.99 8.59
CA TRP A 366 -10.68 -16.73 9.23
C TRP A 366 -10.33 -16.15 10.61
N LYS A 367 -9.64 -16.93 11.44
CA LYS A 367 -9.24 -16.55 12.80
C LYS A 367 -7.74 -16.68 13.00
N ILE A 368 -7.18 -15.78 13.82
CA ILE A 368 -5.78 -15.81 14.27
C ILE A 368 -5.52 -17.08 15.08
N GLU A 369 -6.50 -17.54 15.85
CA GLU A 369 -6.45 -18.71 16.72
C GLU A 369 -6.26 -20.02 15.93
N ASP A 370 -6.60 -20.05 14.65
CA ASP A 370 -6.41 -21.23 13.78
C ASP A 370 -4.94 -21.43 13.38
N TYR A 371 -4.06 -20.48 13.72
CA TYR A 371 -2.62 -20.50 13.41
C TYR A 371 -1.77 -20.69 14.68
N GLU A 372 -0.59 -21.38 14.55
CA GLU A 372 0.34 -21.67 15.65
C GLU A 372 1.17 -20.46 16.11
#